data_77df8a38ec69a8a249998058fab37955
#
_entry.id   77df8a38ec69a8a249998058fab37955
#
_cell.length_a   1.000
_cell.length_b   1.000
_cell.length_c   1.000
_cell.angle_alpha   90.00
_cell.angle_beta   90.00
_cell.angle_gamma   90.00
#
_symmetry.space_group_name_H-M   'P 1'
#
loop_
_entity.id
_entity.type
_entity.pdbx_description
1 polymer ?
#
loop_
_entity_poly.entity_id
_entity_poly.type
_entity_poly.pdbx_seq_one_letter_code
_entity_poly.pdbx_strand_id
1 'polypeptide(L)'
;MRLYNRFKYAFMGLRWLMQKDTHFIVHLVFGGLAVILGMIVGLDRTGWLFIVSAVFLVLIAEAFNTAVEAAVDLSTDTIDPMAKAAKDAGAAGVLLSAVYAIVIGLIVFIPYLI
;
A
#
# COMPACT_ATOMS: atom_id res chain seq x y z
N MET A 1 15.74 -21.74 2.34
CA MET A 1 14.88 -21.36 3.48
C MET A 1 13.58 -22.16 3.41
N ARG A 2 13.20 -22.76 4.52
CA ARG A 2 11.94 -23.54 4.58
C ARG A 2 10.74 -22.62 4.40
N LEU A 3 9.66 -23.15 3.83
CA LEU A 3 8.41 -22.41 3.60
C LEU A 3 7.87 -21.78 4.88
N TYR A 4 7.92 -22.52 5.99
CA TYR A 4 7.53 -22.00 7.31
C TYR A 4 8.26 -20.69 7.67
N ASN A 5 9.57 -20.64 7.45
CA ASN A 5 10.37 -19.46 7.77
C ASN A 5 10.01 -18.28 6.89
N ARG A 6 9.65 -18.51 5.63
CA ARG A 6 9.20 -17.44 4.73
C ARG A 6 7.93 -16.77 5.26
N PHE A 7 6.96 -17.56 5.67
CA PHE A 7 5.73 -17.02 6.26
C PHE A 7 6.01 -16.32 7.58
N LYS A 8 6.84 -16.92 8.43
CA LYS A 8 7.23 -16.31 9.71
C LYS A 8 7.83 -14.92 9.50
N TYR A 9 8.77 -14.79 8.57
CA TYR A 9 9.42 -13.51 8.31
C TYR A 9 8.48 -12.51 7.65
N ALA A 10 7.57 -12.97 6.80
CA ALA A 10 6.56 -12.10 6.21
C ALA A 10 5.64 -11.49 7.28
N PHE A 11 5.19 -12.29 8.24
CA PHE A 11 4.37 -11.78 9.36
C PHE A 11 5.16 -10.85 10.26
N MET A 12 6.44 -11.13 10.49
CA MET A 12 7.32 -10.22 11.25
C MET A 12 7.46 -8.87 10.53
N GLY A 13 7.58 -8.90 9.19
CA GLY A 13 7.65 -7.69 8.39
C GLY A 13 6.37 -6.87 8.46
N LEU A 14 5.20 -7.52 8.37
CA LEU A 14 3.92 -6.84 8.54
C LEU A 14 3.80 -6.18 9.91
N ARG A 15 4.21 -6.89 10.96
CA ARG A 15 4.20 -6.33 12.32
C ARG A 15 5.11 -5.11 12.42
N TRP A 16 6.30 -5.19 11.83
CA TRP A 16 7.24 -4.07 11.82
C TRP A 16 6.66 -2.85 11.11
N LEU A 17 6.03 -3.06 9.94
CA LEU A 17 5.35 -1.98 9.20
C LEU A 17 4.26 -1.34 10.05
N MET A 18 3.44 -2.14 10.71
CA MET A 18 2.35 -1.62 11.54
C MET A 18 2.87 -0.83 12.75
N GLN A 19 4.05 -1.16 13.27
CA GLN A 19 4.64 -0.48 14.42
C GLN A 19 5.41 0.78 14.02
N LYS A 20 6.04 0.79 12.86
CA LYS A 20 7.00 1.82 12.46
C LYS A 20 6.51 2.76 11.37
N ASP A 21 5.58 2.32 10.54
CA ASP A 21 5.18 3.05 9.35
C ASP A 21 3.77 3.62 9.52
N THR A 22 3.70 4.89 9.89
CA THR A 22 2.43 5.60 10.07
C THR A 22 1.63 5.64 8.77
N HIS A 23 2.31 5.81 7.63
CA HIS A 23 1.63 5.83 6.32
C HIS A 23 0.99 4.49 5.99
N PHE A 24 1.62 3.38 6.39
CA PHE A 24 1.04 2.05 6.23
C PHE A 24 -0.28 1.93 6.98
N ILE A 25 -0.32 2.44 8.21
CA ILE A 25 -1.56 2.46 9.03
C ILE A 25 -2.62 3.33 8.37
N VAL A 26 -2.26 4.50 7.83
CA VAL A 26 -3.19 5.39 7.12
C VAL A 26 -3.81 4.65 5.93
N HIS A 27 -3.00 3.96 5.15
CA HIS A 27 -3.51 3.19 3.99
C HIS A 27 -4.41 2.03 4.43
N LEU A 28 -4.10 1.37 5.56
CA LEU A 28 -4.98 0.35 6.13
C LEU A 28 -6.35 0.93 6.50
N VAL A 29 -6.37 2.10 7.13
CA VAL A 29 -7.62 2.76 7.54
C VAL A 29 -8.46 3.11 6.30
N PHE A 30 -7.86 3.75 5.29
CA PHE A 30 -8.58 4.07 4.07
C PHE A 30 -9.07 2.82 3.33
N GLY A 31 -8.25 1.76 3.29
CA GLY A 31 -8.65 0.48 2.72
C GLY A 31 -9.83 -0.14 3.46
N GLY A 32 -9.79 -0.10 4.78
CA GLY A 32 -10.89 -0.57 5.62
C GLY A 32 -12.19 0.21 5.37
N LEU A 33 -12.08 1.54 5.26
CA LEU A 33 -13.24 2.38 4.94
C LEU A 33 -13.82 2.06 3.55
N ALA A 34 -12.97 1.81 2.56
CA ALA A 34 -13.43 1.43 1.22
C ALA A 34 -14.17 0.09 1.25
N VAL A 35 -13.66 -0.88 2.01
CA VAL A 35 -14.33 -2.18 2.17
C VAL A 35 -15.69 -2.01 2.87
N ILE A 36 -15.75 -1.22 3.91
CA ILE A 36 -17.01 -0.93 4.63
C ILE A 36 -18.01 -0.29 3.69
N LEU A 37 -17.59 0.72 2.92
CA LEU A 37 -18.48 1.37 1.95
C LEU A 37 -18.98 0.38 0.90
N GLY A 38 -18.09 -0.51 0.42
CA GLY A 38 -18.46 -1.56 -0.52
C GLY A 38 -19.54 -2.48 0.03
N MET A 39 -19.45 -2.81 1.32
CA MET A 39 -20.48 -3.63 1.99
C MET A 39 -21.79 -2.88 2.11
N ILE A 40 -21.76 -1.59 2.42
CA ILE A 40 -22.94 -0.76 2.56
C ILE A 40 -23.70 -0.63 1.23
N VAL A 41 -22.98 -0.35 0.14
CA VAL A 41 -23.62 -0.16 -1.19
C VAL A 41 -23.93 -1.50 -1.88
N GLY A 42 -23.37 -2.61 -1.40
CA GLY A 42 -23.62 -3.92 -1.98
C GLY A 42 -22.92 -4.12 -3.31
N LEU A 43 -21.59 -3.98 -3.33
CA LEU A 43 -20.80 -4.17 -4.56
C LEU A 43 -21.02 -5.57 -5.13
N ASP A 44 -21.08 -5.66 -6.47
CA ASP A 44 -21.07 -6.93 -7.17
C ASP A 44 -19.63 -7.53 -7.18
N ARG A 45 -19.50 -8.72 -7.79
CA ARG A 45 -18.20 -9.41 -7.82
C ARG A 45 -17.13 -8.58 -8.49
N THR A 46 -17.46 -7.95 -9.62
CA THR A 46 -16.50 -7.14 -10.38
C THR A 46 -16.05 -5.92 -9.57
N GLY A 47 -16.99 -5.22 -8.92
CA GLY A 47 -16.67 -4.11 -8.03
C GLY A 47 -15.74 -4.52 -6.90
N TRP A 48 -16.01 -5.66 -6.26
CA TRP A 48 -15.14 -6.18 -5.19
C TRP A 48 -13.74 -6.50 -5.70
N LEU A 49 -13.60 -7.11 -6.87
CA LEU A 49 -12.29 -7.41 -7.44
C LEU A 49 -11.46 -6.13 -7.60
N PHE A 50 -12.06 -5.07 -8.12
CA PHE A 50 -11.34 -3.80 -8.30
C PHE A 50 -11.01 -3.12 -6.99
N ILE A 51 -11.94 -3.07 -6.05
CA ILE A 51 -11.68 -2.41 -4.76
C ILE A 51 -10.61 -3.17 -3.95
N VAL A 52 -10.72 -4.49 -3.88
CA VAL A 52 -9.71 -5.29 -3.17
C VAL A 52 -8.34 -5.14 -3.82
N SER A 53 -8.28 -5.17 -5.16
CA SER A 53 -7.00 -4.98 -5.87
C SER A 53 -6.38 -3.61 -5.58
N ALA A 54 -7.21 -2.57 -5.53
CA ALA A 54 -6.73 -1.21 -5.24
C ALA A 54 -6.16 -1.12 -3.81
N VAL A 55 -6.87 -1.68 -2.84
CA VAL A 55 -6.42 -1.68 -1.44
C VAL A 55 -5.07 -2.40 -1.30
N PHE A 56 -4.97 -3.61 -1.84
CA PHE A 56 -3.71 -4.37 -1.75
C PHE A 56 -2.57 -3.70 -2.50
N LEU A 57 -2.84 -3.12 -3.66
CA LEU A 57 -1.78 -2.46 -4.43
C LEU A 57 -1.16 -1.29 -3.66
N VAL A 58 -1.98 -0.49 -3.00
CA VAL A 58 -1.49 0.63 -2.17
C VAL A 58 -0.67 0.11 -1.00
N LEU A 59 -1.14 -0.94 -0.31
CA LEU A 59 -0.42 -1.52 0.81
C LEU A 59 0.91 -2.12 0.38
N ILE A 60 0.93 -2.83 -0.74
CA ILE A 60 2.15 -3.43 -1.29
C ILE A 60 3.15 -2.34 -1.68
N ALA A 61 2.69 -1.31 -2.37
CA ALA A 61 3.55 -0.20 -2.77
C ALA A 61 4.17 0.49 -1.56
N GLU A 62 3.38 0.73 -0.50
CA GLU A 62 3.89 1.35 0.71
C GLU A 62 4.90 0.47 1.43
N ALA A 63 4.64 -0.84 1.51
CA ALA A 63 5.58 -1.78 2.13
C ALA A 63 6.94 -1.77 1.40
N PHE A 64 6.93 -1.81 0.07
CA PHE A 64 8.17 -1.75 -0.71
C PHE A 64 8.86 -0.40 -0.60
N ASN A 65 8.11 0.69 -0.57
CA ASN A 65 8.70 2.02 -0.39
C ASN A 65 9.43 2.11 0.95
N THR A 66 8.80 1.64 2.01
CA THR A 66 9.41 1.66 3.34
C THR A 66 10.66 0.77 3.39
N ALA A 67 10.63 -0.38 2.71
CA ALA A 67 11.81 -1.24 2.60
C ALA A 67 12.95 -0.54 1.84
N VAL A 68 12.63 0.18 0.75
CA VAL A 68 13.62 0.97 -0.01
C VAL A 68 14.22 2.05 0.88
N GLU A 69 13.41 2.79 1.60
CA GLU A 69 13.89 3.83 2.51
C GLU A 69 14.85 3.26 3.56
N ALA A 70 14.47 2.15 4.18
CA ALA A 70 15.30 1.49 5.19
C ALA A 70 16.63 1.02 4.59
N ALA A 71 16.60 0.43 3.40
CA ALA A 71 17.80 -0.05 2.73
C ALA A 71 18.74 1.10 2.34
N VAL A 72 18.19 2.19 1.84
CA VAL A 72 18.98 3.38 1.47
C VAL A 72 19.59 4.03 2.71
N ASP A 73 18.80 4.19 3.78
CA ASP A 73 19.30 4.80 5.01
C ASP A 73 20.39 3.96 5.67
N LEU A 74 20.33 2.64 5.53
CA LEU A 74 21.38 1.74 6.01
C LEU A 74 22.67 1.85 5.18
N SER A 75 22.52 2.12 3.88
CA SER A 75 23.66 2.15 2.94
C SER A 75 24.47 3.43 3.02
N THR A 76 23.84 4.57 3.35
CA THR A 76 24.50 5.87 3.40
C THR A 76 23.81 6.79 4.38
N ASP A 77 24.61 7.58 5.10
CA ASP A 77 24.13 8.65 5.97
C ASP A 77 24.39 10.04 5.37
N THR A 78 24.92 10.10 4.15
CA THR A 78 25.20 11.32 3.44
C THR A 78 24.09 11.63 2.42
N ILE A 79 24.03 12.89 1.98
CA ILE A 79 23.12 13.30 0.90
C ILE A 79 23.77 12.90 -0.43
N ASP A 80 23.34 11.74 -0.95
CA ASP A 80 23.82 11.21 -2.20
C ASP A 80 22.71 11.34 -3.25
N PRO A 81 23.00 11.86 -4.47
CA PRO A 81 21.97 12.03 -5.51
C PRO A 81 21.27 10.72 -5.90
N MET A 82 22.01 9.61 -5.92
CA MET A 82 21.40 8.31 -6.25
C MET A 82 20.52 7.80 -5.11
N ALA A 83 20.94 8.02 -3.86
CA ALA A 83 20.13 7.67 -2.70
C ALA A 83 18.81 8.46 -2.70
N LYS A 84 18.87 9.76 -3.01
CA LYS A 84 17.69 10.60 -3.16
C LYS A 84 16.79 10.10 -4.29
N ALA A 85 17.37 9.78 -5.44
CA ALA A 85 16.61 9.27 -6.59
C ALA A 85 15.87 7.97 -6.25
N ALA A 86 16.53 7.05 -5.52
CA ALA A 86 15.91 5.79 -5.11
C ALA A 86 14.71 6.02 -4.19
N LYS A 87 14.86 6.91 -3.20
CA LYS A 87 13.76 7.27 -2.30
C LYS A 87 12.61 7.94 -3.04
N ASP A 88 12.93 8.88 -3.94
CA ASP A 88 11.93 9.58 -4.73
C ASP A 88 11.17 8.63 -5.65
N ALA A 89 11.86 7.67 -6.26
CA ALA A 89 11.22 6.65 -7.10
C ALA A 89 10.30 5.76 -6.29
N GLY A 90 10.71 5.37 -5.08
CA GLY A 90 9.84 4.61 -4.18
C GLY A 90 8.57 5.38 -3.81
N ALA A 91 8.72 6.66 -3.49
CA ALA A 91 7.59 7.54 -3.20
C ALA A 91 6.67 7.70 -4.42
N ALA A 92 7.25 7.78 -5.63
CA ALA A 92 6.47 7.85 -6.86
C ALA A 92 5.62 6.58 -7.06
N GLY A 93 6.14 5.41 -6.69
CA GLY A 93 5.38 4.17 -6.73
C GLY A 93 4.14 4.22 -5.84
N VAL A 94 4.28 4.77 -4.63
CA VAL A 94 3.16 4.97 -3.72
C VAL A 94 2.15 5.96 -4.31
N LEU A 95 2.62 7.08 -4.86
CA LEU A 95 1.76 8.07 -5.49
C LEU A 95 0.96 7.47 -6.63
N LEU A 96 1.60 6.70 -7.51
CA LEU A 96 0.91 6.05 -8.63
C LEU A 96 -0.14 5.07 -8.14
N SER A 97 0.15 4.30 -7.10
CA SER A 97 -0.82 3.37 -6.52
C SER A 97 -2.01 4.10 -5.90
N ALA A 98 -1.77 5.25 -5.27
CA ALA A 98 -2.83 6.07 -4.68
C ALA A 98 -3.72 6.67 -5.77
N VAL A 99 -3.14 7.15 -6.87
CA VAL A 99 -3.91 7.64 -8.03
C VAL A 99 -4.77 6.53 -8.60
N TYR A 100 -4.20 5.33 -8.78
CA TYR A 100 -4.95 4.15 -9.22
C TYR A 100 -6.14 3.88 -8.30
N ALA A 101 -5.90 3.87 -6.99
CA ALA A 101 -6.95 3.59 -6.02
C ALA A 101 -8.07 4.64 -6.06
N ILE A 102 -7.73 5.92 -6.21
CA ILE A 102 -8.71 7.00 -6.32
C ILE A 102 -9.54 6.82 -7.59
N VAL A 103 -8.91 6.56 -8.72
CA VAL A 103 -9.62 6.37 -10.00
C VAL A 103 -10.56 5.18 -9.91
N ILE A 104 -10.07 4.04 -9.39
CA ILE A 104 -10.89 2.85 -9.20
C ILE A 104 -12.07 3.14 -8.27
N GLY A 105 -11.80 3.81 -7.14
CA GLY A 105 -12.84 4.15 -6.18
C GLY A 105 -13.95 5.02 -6.80
N LEU A 106 -13.56 6.03 -7.57
CA LEU A 106 -14.52 6.90 -8.24
C LEU A 106 -15.38 6.13 -9.25
N ILE A 107 -14.73 5.33 -10.10
CA ILE A 107 -15.43 4.56 -11.12
C ILE A 107 -16.40 3.55 -10.50
N VAL A 108 -15.96 2.88 -9.44
CA VAL A 108 -16.76 1.83 -8.80
C VAL A 108 -17.90 2.40 -7.97
N PHE A 109 -17.62 3.43 -7.15
CA PHE A 109 -18.59 3.91 -6.16
C PHE A 109 -19.55 4.97 -6.68
N ILE A 110 -19.14 5.85 -7.61
CA ILE A 110 -20.02 6.95 -8.06
C ILE A 110 -21.39 6.43 -8.54
N PRO A 111 -21.49 5.35 -9.35
CA PRO A 111 -22.81 4.86 -9.79
C PRO A 111 -23.75 4.48 -8.65
N TYR A 112 -23.22 4.10 -7.48
CA TYR A 112 -24.04 3.74 -6.31
C TYR A 112 -24.47 4.97 -5.50
N LEU A 113 -23.78 6.11 -5.67
CA LEU A 113 -24.00 7.30 -4.84
C LEU A 113 -24.88 8.37 -5.50
N ILE A 114 -25.17 8.18 -6.79
CA ILE A 114 -26.01 9.14 -7.56
C ILE A 114 -27.27 8.51 -8.16
#